data_d84fa94b1eb05d8ab2f63ae2971a9e58
#
_entry.id   d84fa94b1eb05d8ab2f63ae2971a9e58
#
_cell.length_a   1.000
_cell.length_b   1.000
_cell.length_c   1.000
_cell.angle_alpha   90.00
_cell.angle_beta   90.00
_cell.angle_gamma   90.00
#
_symmetry.space_group_name_H-M   'P 1'
#
loop_
_entity.id
_entity.type
_entity.pdbx_description
1 polymer ?
#
loop_
_entity_poly.entity_id
_entity_poly.type
_entity_poly.pdbx_seq_one_letter_code
_entity_poly.pdbx_strand_id
1 'polypeptide(L)'
;MGHVDVAHLEYYLPDGRVLLGDVSFRVGEGAAVALVGANGAGKTTLLRLISGDLKPHGGTVTVGGGLGVMPQFVGSVRDDRTVRDLLVSVSPPRIREAAAAVDAAELEIMAQDDEAAQLAYAQALSDWAEARGYEAETVWDMCTMAALGVPYERAQWREVRTLSGGEQKRLVLEALLRGTDEVLLLDEPDNYLDVPGKRWLEEQLRQTRKTVLFVSHDRELLARSAEKIVSVEPGPAGSDVWVHGSGFATYHEARRERFARFEELRRRWDEEHAKLKKLVLTLRQQAAISPDMASRYRAAQTRLKRFEDAGPPQEPPREQDIRMRLSGGRTGVRAVTCERLELTGLMKPFDLEVFYGERVAVLGSNGSGKSHFLRLLAGDTGVRHTGQWKLGARVVPGHFAQTHAHPELLGRTLVDILWTEHARDRGKAMSALRRYELDRQGDQRFDQLSGGQQARFQILLLELSGTTALLLDEPTDNLDLESAEALQEGLEAFDGTVLAVTHDRWFARSFDRFVVFGADGVVREVPEPVWDETRVARER
;
A
#
# COMPACT_ATOMS: atom_id res chain seq x y z
N MET A 1 13.41 -22.15 -15.25
CA MET A 1 13.34 -21.38 -14.03
C MET A 1 12.85 -19.97 -14.36
N GLY A 2 11.99 -19.42 -13.50
CA GLY A 2 11.27 -18.17 -13.79
C GLY A 2 12.15 -16.93 -13.67
N HIS A 3 11.97 -15.96 -14.55
CA HIS A 3 12.58 -14.63 -14.47
C HIS A 3 11.66 -13.58 -15.09
N VAL A 4 11.86 -12.31 -14.75
CA VAL A 4 11.19 -11.18 -15.38
C VAL A 4 12.24 -10.23 -15.92
N ASP A 5 12.11 -9.85 -17.18
CA ASP A 5 12.97 -8.87 -17.85
C ASP A 5 12.09 -7.78 -18.48
N VAL A 6 12.31 -6.54 -18.07
CA VAL A 6 11.60 -5.35 -18.53
C VAL A 6 12.63 -4.43 -19.18
N ALA A 7 12.43 -4.10 -20.45
CA ALA A 7 13.38 -3.29 -21.23
C ALA A 7 12.65 -2.13 -21.94
N HIS A 8 13.07 -0.91 -21.64
CA HIS A 8 12.60 0.34 -22.25
C HIS A 8 11.07 0.50 -22.27
N LEU A 9 10.41 0.07 -21.17
CA LEU A 9 8.96 0.04 -21.08
C LEU A 9 8.38 1.43 -20.98
N GLU A 10 7.42 1.75 -21.86
CA GLU A 10 6.68 3.00 -21.88
C GLU A 10 5.19 2.76 -21.77
N TYR A 11 4.51 3.58 -20.97
CA TYR A 11 3.06 3.53 -20.85
C TYR A 11 2.44 4.92 -20.66
N TYR A 12 1.41 5.20 -21.45
CA TYR A 12 0.65 6.45 -21.42
C TYR A 12 -0.75 6.21 -20.84
N LEU A 13 -1.20 7.14 -20.01
CA LEU A 13 -2.57 7.16 -19.53
C LEU A 13 -3.55 7.55 -20.66
N PRO A 14 -4.86 7.24 -20.52
CA PRO A 14 -5.87 7.59 -21.53
C PRO A 14 -5.95 9.09 -21.86
N ASP A 15 -5.51 9.95 -20.95
CA ASP A 15 -5.43 11.41 -21.14
C ASP A 15 -4.14 11.88 -21.85
N GLY A 16 -3.30 10.93 -22.31
CA GLY A 16 -2.05 11.20 -23.04
C GLY A 16 -0.84 11.52 -22.14
N ARG A 17 -0.99 11.55 -20.81
CA ARG A 17 0.16 11.73 -19.89
C ARG A 17 1.01 10.47 -19.83
N VAL A 18 2.34 10.66 -19.82
CA VAL A 18 3.28 9.56 -19.61
C VAL A 18 3.19 9.13 -18.14
N LEU A 19 2.86 7.88 -17.88
CA LEU A 19 2.89 7.31 -16.54
C LEU A 19 4.23 6.62 -16.28
N LEU A 20 4.71 5.81 -17.22
CA LEU A 20 6.00 5.14 -17.18
C LEU A 20 6.82 5.55 -18.39
N GLY A 21 8.06 6.01 -18.16
CA GLY A 21 8.96 6.47 -19.21
C GLY A 21 10.31 5.76 -19.13
N ASP A 22 10.60 4.90 -20.12
CA ASP A 22 11.89 4.17 -20.26
C ASP A 22 12.25 3.27 -19.07
N VAL A 23 11.26 2.53 -18.54
CA VAL A 23 11.46 1.64 -17.40
C VAL A 23 12.23 0.38 -17.80
N SER A 24 13.37 0.12 -17.15
CA SER A 24 14.20 -1.06 -17.43
C SER A 24 14.72 -1.67 -16.14
N PHE A 25 14.42 -2.96 -15.89
CA PHE A 25 14.97 -3.72 -14.77
C PHE A 25 14.81 -5.23 -15.00
N ARG A 26 15.53 -6.02 -14.20
CA ARG A 26 15.49 -7.48 -14.25
C ARG A 26 15.31 -8.08 -12.86
N VAL A 27 14.40 -9.06 -12.77
CA VAL A 27 14.25 -9.95 -11.62
C VAL A 27 14.82 -11.30 -11.98
N GLY A 28 15.90 -11.68 -11.31
CA GLY A 28 16.60 -12.95 -11.54
C GLY A 28 15.82 -14.14 -10.97
N GLU A 29 16.23 -15.33 -11.35
CA GLU A 29 15.66 -16.60 -10.89
C GLU A 29 15.74 -16.75 -9.38
N GLY A 30 14.62 -17.11 -8.76
CA GLY A 30 14.53 -17.36 -7.32
C GLY A 30 14.66 -16.12 -6.43
N ALA A 31 14.79 -14.92 -7.03
CA ALA A 31 14.94 -13.68 -6.28
C ALA A 31 13.58 -13.13 -5.80
N ALA A 32 13.53 -12.65 -4.57
CA ALA A 32 12.44 -11.87 -4.04
C ALA A 32 12.75 -10.37 -4.16
N VAL A 33 12.04 -9.68 -5.04
CA VAL A 33 12.27 -8.26 -5.35
C VAL A 33 11.03 -7.45 -4.97
N ALA A 34 11.24 -6.39 -4.19
CA ALA A 34 10.16 -5.49 -3.82
C ALA A 34 10.09 -4.28 -4.77
N LEU A 35 8.86 -3.94 -5.17
CA LEU A 35 8.52 -2.76 -5.94
C LEU A 35 7.96 -1.70 -5.01
N VAL A 36 8.69 -0.61 -4.81
CA VAL A 36 8.31 0.49 -3.91
C VAL A 36 8.14 1.80 -4.68
N GLY A 37 7.57 2.81 -4.06
CA GLY A 37 7.40 4.15 -4.63
C GLY A 37 6.10 4.80 -4.18
N ALA A 38 5.95 6.07 -4.47
CA ALA A 38 4.79 6.88 -4.12
C ALA A 38 3.47 6.29 -4.64
N ASN A 39 2.38 6.60 -3.95
CA ASN A 39 1.05 6.25 -4.44
C ASN A 39 0.76 6.98 -5.76
N GLY A 40 0.29 6.22 -6.76
CA GLY A 40 0.07 6.74 -8.10
C GLY A 40 1.31 6.78 -9.01
N ALA A 41 2.49 6.34 -8.55
CA ALA A 41 3.70 6.26 -9.38
C ALA A 41 3.63 5.22 -10.51
N GLY A 42 2.64 4.31 -10.49
CA GLY A 42 2.44 3.33 -11.53
C GLY A 42 2.84 1.89 -11.15
N LYS A 43 3.04 1.57 -9.87
CA LYS A 43 3.42 0.23 -9.39
C LYS A 43 2.46 -0.87 -9.86
N THR A 44 1.17 -0.75 -9.56
CA THR A 44 0.12 -1.69 -10.00
C THR A 44 0.02 -1.75 -11.53
N THR A 45 0.15 -0.60 -12.21
CA THR A 45 0.16 -0.55 -13.69
C THR A 45 1.34 -1.33 -14.25
N LEU A 46 2.52 -1.20 -13.63
CA LEU A 46 3.72 -1.95 -14.03
C LEU A 46 3.52 -3.46 -13.84
N LEU A 47 2.92 -3.91 -12.72
CA LEU A 47 2.57 -5.32 -12.54
C LEU A 47 1.59 -5.80 -13.62
N ARG A 48 0.57 -5.00 -13.97
CA ARG A 48 -0.40 -5.34 -15.03
C ARG A 48 0.20 -5.36 -16.43
N LEU A 49 1.25 -4.59 -16.69
CA LEU A 49 2.01 -4.66 -17.94
C LEU A 49 2.87 -5.94 -17.98
N ILE A 50 3.44 -6.34 -16.83
CA ILE A 50 4.22 -7.57 -16.72
C ILE A 50 3.31 -8.80 -16.81
N SER A 51 2.11 -8.77 -16.23
CA SER A 51 1.12 -9.86 -16.36
C SER A 51 0.53 -9.99 -17.76
N GLY A 52 0.64 -8.96 -18.61
CA GLY A 52 0.02 -8.92 -19.92
C GLY A 52 -1.43 -8.43 -19.93
N ASP A 53 -1.98 -8.03 -18.78
CA ASP A 53 -3.33 -7.43 -18.68
C ASP A 53 -3.42 -6.08 -19.38
N LEU A 54 -2.28 -5.38 -19.49
CA LEU A 54 -2.12 -4.14 -20.23
C LEU A 54 -1.04 -4.30 -21.30
N LYS A 55 -1.22 -3.64 -22.44
CA LYS A 55 -0.20 -3.61 -23.49
C LYS A 55 0.66 -2.35 -23.33
N PRO A 56 1.99 -2.48 -23.34
CA PRO A 56 2.87 -1.33 -23.35
C PRO A 56 2.77 -0.54 -24.66
N HIS A 57 3.07 0.76 -24.60
CA HIS A 57 3.17 1.62 -25.78
C HIS A 57 4.56 1.58 -26.41
N GLY A 58 5.59 1.27 -25.61
CA GLY A 58 6.96 1.05 -26.05
C GLY A 58 7.67 0.04 -25.18
N GLY A 59 8.80 -0.49 -25.65
CA GLY A 59 9.60 -1.47 -24.95
C GLY A 59 9.08 -2.90 -24.99
N THR A 60 9.68 -3.78 -24.18
CA THR A 60 9.34 -5.21 -24.13
C THR A 60 9.31 -5.72 -22.71
N VAL A 61 8.44 -6.69 -22.47
CA VAL A 61 8.41 -7.47 -21.22
C VAL A 61 8.56 -8.94 -21.57
N THR A 62 9.48 -9.61 -20.90
CA THR A 62 9.68 -11.05 -21.04
C THR A 62 9.55 -11.72 -19.70
N VAL A 63 8.68 -12.72 -19.61
CA VAL A 63 8.51 -13.56 -18.42
C VAL A 63 8.88 -14.98 -18.80
N GLY A 64 9.87 -15.54 -18.13
CA GLY A 64 10.23 -16.94 -18.28
C GLY A 64 9.52 -17.79 -17.24
N GLY A 65 8.90 -18.91 -17.68
CA GLY A 65 8.16 -19.82 -16.81
C GLY A 65 6.68 -19.47 -16.62
N GLY A 66 5.96 -20.27 -15.81
CA GLY A 66 4.58 -20.01 -15.43
C GLY A 66 4.45 -18.76 -14.55
N LEU A 67 3.39 -17.99 -14.77
CA LEU A 67 3.12 -16.73 -14.11
C LEU A 67 1.86 -16.79 -13.24
N GLY A 68 2.04 -16.70 -11.92
CA GLY A 68 0.97 -16.54 -10.95
C GLY A 68 0.82 -15.05 -10.55
N VAL A 69 -0.40 -14.55 -10.57
CA VAL A 69 -0.69 -13.15 -10.27
C VAL A 69 -1.69 -13.04 -9.13
N MET A 70 -1.36 -12.26 -8.12
CA MET A 70 -2.30 -11.85 -7.07
C MET A 70 -2.70 -10.38 -7.30
N PRO A 71 -3.94 -10.11 -7.73
CA PRO A 71 -4.41 -8.74 -7.88
C PRO A 71 -4.68 -8.06 -6.53
N GLN A 72 -4.57 -6.73 -6.52
CA GLN A 72 -4.73 -5.88 -5.34
C GLN A 72 -6.07 -6.09 -4.60
N PHE A 73 -7.16 -6.38 -5.32
CA PHE A 73 -8.51 -6.47 -4.74
C PHE A 73 -8.78 -7.74 -3.92
N VAL A 74 -7.86 -8.69 -3.86
CA VAL A 74 -8.00 -9.85 -2.97
C VAL A 74 -7.98 -9.38 -1.53
N GLY A 75 -8.99 -9.83 -0.75
CA GLY A 75 -9.24 -9.35 0.63
C GLY A 75 -10.44 -8.42 0.75
N SER A 76 -10.87 -7.79 -0.36
CA SER A 76 -12.06 -6.92 -0.42
C SER A 76 -13.17 -7.45 -1.32
N VAL A 77 -13.08 -8.70 -1.76
CA VAL A 77 -14.11 -9.36 -2.59
C VAL A 77 -15.41 -9.48 -1.81
N ARG A 78 -16.52 -8.96 -2.39
CA ARG A 78 -17.85 -8.93 -1.76
C ARG A 78 -18.96 -9.42 -2.70
N ASP A 79 -18.60 -9.94 -3.88
CA ASP A 79 -19.52 -10.57 -4.81
C ASP A 79 -19.89 -12.02 -4.37
N ASP A 80 -20.73 -12.68 -5.16
CA ASP A 80 -21.27 -14.00 -4.87
C ASP A 80 -20.32 -15.15 -5.29
N ARG A 81 -19.06 -14.85 -5.64
CA ARG A 81 -18.07 -15.88 -5.98
C ARG A 81 -17.84 -16.83 -4.81
N THR A 82 -17.62 -18.09 -5.15
CA THR A 82 -17.30 -19.15 -4.20
C THR A 82 -15.79 -19.23 -3.93
N VAL A 83 -15.40 -19.95 -2.91
CA VAL A 83 -13.99 -20.30 -2.62
C VAL A 83 -13.35 -21.01 -3.82
N ARG A 84 -14.10 -21.92 -4.49
CA ARG A 84 -13.65 -22.58 -5.72
C ARG A 84 -13.34 -21.56 -6.81
N ASP A 85 -14.25 -20.63 -7.07
CA ASP A 85 -14.05 -19.58 -8.11
C ASP A 85 -12.82 -18.72 -7.81
N LEU A 86 -12.60 -18.38 -6.55
CA LEU A 86 -11.42 -17.63 -6.13
C LEU A 86 -10.13 -18.41 -6.41
N LEU A 87 -10.07 -19.69 -6.05
CA LEU A 87 -8.90 -20.56 -6.27
C LEU A 87 -8.65 -20.79 -7.77
N VAL A 88 -9.70 -21.04 -8.54
CA VAL A 88 -9.62 -21.15 -10.00
C VAL A 88 -9.08 -19.86 -10.61
N SER A 89 -9.53 -18.69 -10.16
CA SER A 89 -9.15 -17.39 -10.74
C SER A 89 -7.64 -17.10 -10.67
N VAL A 90 -6.94 -17.68 -9.69
CA VAL A 90 -5.49 -17.52 -9.49
C VAL A 90 -4.66 -18.72 -9.96
N SER A 91 -5.31 -19.70 -10.53
CA SER A 91 -4.67 -20.90 -11.08
C SER A 91 -4.12 -20.66 -12.49
N PRO A 92 -3.19 -21.50 -12.99
CA PRO A 92 -2.67 -21.41 -14.34
C PRO A 92 -3.77 -21.43 -15.42
N PRO A 93 -3.56 -20.79 -16.59
CA PRO A 93 -4.59 -20.66 -17.65
C PRO A 93 -5.24 -21.98 -18.04
N ARG A 94 -4.48 -23.06 -18.18
CA ARG A 94 -4.99 -24.38 -18.52
C ARG A 94 -6.03 -24.89 -17.52
N ILE A 95 -5.79 -24.70 -16.22
CA ILE A 95 -6.73 -25.11 -15.15
C ILE A 95 -7.98 -24.23 -15.21
N ARG A 96 -7.84 -22.92 -15.43
CA ARG A 96 -8.97 -21.99 -15.54
C ARG A 96 -9.88 -22.32 -16.71
N GLU A 97 -9.28 -22.60 -17.87
CA GLU A 97 -10.02 -22.98 -19.09
C GLU A 97 -10.75 -24.29 -18.92
N ALA A 98 -10.08 -25.30 -18.35
CA ALA A 98 -10.69 -26.60 -18.09
C ALA A 98 -11.82 -26.51 -17.03
N ALA A 99 -11.64 -25.71 -15.97
CA ALA A 99 -12.70 -25.49 -14.98
C ALA A 99 -13.94 -24.83 -15.62
N ALA A 100 -13.74 -23.81 -16.46
CA ALA A 100 -14.83 -23.15 -17.16
C ALA A 100 -15.56 -24.09 -18.14
N ALA A 101 -14.85 -25.03 -18.78
CA ALA A 101 -15.45 -26.03 -19.62
C ALA A 101 -16.32 -27.03 -18.82
N VAL A 102 -15.83 -27.46 -17.64
CA VAL A 102 -16.63 -28.33 -16.74
C VAL A 102 -17.89 -27.60 -16.28
N ASP A 103 -17.77 -26.36 -15.80
CA ASP A 103 -18.90 -25.56 -15.32
C ASP A 103 -19.95 -25.34 -16.42
N ALA A 104 -19.51 -25.05 -17.65
CA ALA A 104 -20.41 -24.91 -18.80
C ALA A 104 -21.15 -26.20 -19.15
N ALA A 105 -20.42 -27.33 -19.16
CA ALA A 105 -21.01 -28.64 -19.46
C ALA A 105 -21.98 -29.12 -18.37
N GLU A 106 -21.70 -28.82 -17.09
CA GLU A 106 -22.63 -29.07 -15.98
C GLU A 106 -23.95 -28.31 -16.14
N LEU A 107 -23.86 -27.01 -16.51
CA LEU A 107 -25.04 -26.18 -16.76
C LEU A 107 -25.86 -26.70 -17.96
N GLU A 108 -25.20 -27.22 -19.00
CA GLU A 108 -25.86 -27.78 -20.17
C GLU A 108 -26.64 -29.07 -19.84
N ILE A 109 -26.03 -29.98 -19.06
CA ILE A 109 -26.73 -31.18 -18.57
C ILE A 109 -27.93 -30.80 -17.70
N MET A 110 -27.78 -29.81 -16.81
CA MET A 110 -28.89 -29.34 -15.95
C MET A 110 -30.04 -28.73 -16.77
N ALA A 111 -29.75 -28.11 -17.93
CA ALA A 111 -30.73 -27.51 -18.79
C ALA A 111 -31.41 -28.56 -19.72
N GLN A 112 -30.62 -29.47 -20.25
CA GLN A 112 -31.09 -30.51 -21.17
C GLN A 112 -30.18 -31.74 -21.08
N ASP A 113 -30.66 -32.78 -20.38
CA ASP A 113 -29.93 -34.03 -20.17
C ASP A 113 -30.14 -34.95 -21.39
N ASP A 114 -29.35 -34.66 -22.46
CA ASP A 114 -29.31 -35.49 -23.67
C ASP A 114 -27.93 -36.13 -23.89
N GLU A 115 -27.82 -37.04 -24.86
CA GLU A 115 -26.58 -37.76 -25.15
C GLU A 115 -25.42 -36.83 -25.51
N ALA A 116 -25.71 -35.70 -26.18
CA ALA A 116 -24.71 -34.71 -26.57
C ALA A 116 -24.14 -33.95 -25.34
N ALA A 117 -25.02 -33.53 -24.43
CA ALA A 117 -24.62 -32.89 -23.17
C ALA A 117 -23.80 -33.83 -22.27
N GLN A 118 -24.20 -35.10 -22.17
CA GLN A 118 -23.46 -36.11 -21.43
C GLN A 118 -22.06 -36.35 -22.01
N LEU A 119 -21.95 -36.42 -23.35
CA LEU A 119 -20.67 -36.56 -24.04
C LEU A 119 -19.77 -35.33 -23.82
N ALA A 120 -20.34 -34.12 -23.94
CA ALA A 120 -19.62 -32.86 -23.69
C ALA A 120 -19.08 -32.79 -22.24
N TYR A 121 -19.88 -33.21 -21.25
CA TYR A 121 -19.45 -33.28 -19.87
C TYR A 121 -18.34 -34.31 -19.64
N ALA A 122 -18.45 -35.50 -20.23
CA ALA A 122 -17.41 -36.52 -20.16
C ALA A 122 -16.08 -36.02 -20.77
N GLN A 123 -16.15 -35.27 -21.88
CA GLN A 123 -14.99 -34.64 -22.51
C GLN A 123 -14.39 -33.55 -21.59
N ALA A 124 -15.22 -32.67 -21.01
CA ALA A 124 -14.76 -31.62 -20.11
C ALA A 124 -14.06 -32.20 -18.86
N LEU A 125 -14.54 -33.32 -18.31
CA LEU A 125 -13.87 -34.03 -17.22
C LEU A 125 -12.53 -34.66 -17.64
N SER A 126 -12.44 -35.15 -18.88
CA SER A 126 -11.16 -35.63 -19.45
C SER A 126 -10.16 -34.48 -19.59
N ASP A 127 -10.60 -33.35 -20.11
CA ASP A 127 -9.78 -32.14 -20.27
C ASP A 127 -9.34 -31.59 -18.89
N TRP A 128 -10.21 -31.65 -17.89
CA TRP A 128 -9.88 -31.33 -16.48
C TRP A 128 -8.75 -32.21 -15.93
N ALA A 129 -8.83 -33.52 -16.19
CA ALA A 129 -7.79 -34.45 -15.78
C ALA A 129 -6.46 -34.16 -16.51
N GLU A 130 -6.49 -33.90 -17.84
CA GLU A 130 -5.30 -33.56 -18.62
C GLU A 130 -4.68 -32.23 -18.19
N ALA A 131 -5.48 -31.25 -17.78
CA ALA A 131 -5.03 -29.98 -17.20
C ALA A 131 -4.46 -30.13 -15.79
N ARG A 132 -4.49 -31.32 -15.19
CA ARG A 132 -4.14 -31.63 -13.78
C ARG A 132 -5.06 -30.96 -12.76
N GLY A 133 -6.33 -30.88 -13.09
CA GLY A 133 -7.32 -30.27 -12.20
C GLY A 133 -7.48 -31.00 -10.88
N TYR A 134 -7.43 -32.33 -10.87
CA TYR A 134 -7.53 -33.14 -9.63
C TYR A 134 -6.28 -32.97 -8.72
N GLU A 135 -5.10 -32.77 -9.31
CA GLU A 135 -3.90 -32.41 -8.53
C GLU A 135 -4.03 -31.00 -7.94
N ALA A 136 -4.65 -30.07 -8.70
CA ALA A 136 -4.93 -28.73 -8.19
C ALA A 136 -5.91 -28.76 -7.02
N GLU A 137 -6.96 -29.58 -7.07
CA GLU A 137 -7.90 -29.78 -5.94
C GLU A 137 -7.20 -30.31 -4.69
N THR A 138 -6.22 -31.21 -4.84
CA THR A 138 -5.39 -31.67 -3.71
C THR A 138 -4.58 -30.52 -3.10
N VAL A 139 -4.02 -29.63 -3.92
CA VAL A 139 -3.33 -28.42 -3.45
C VAL A 139 -4.33 -27.47 -2.79
N TRP A 140 -5.52 -27.29 -3.35
CA TRP A 140 -6.56 -26.43 -2.78
C TRP A 140 -7.07 -26.95 -1.44
N ASP A 141 -7.12 -28.27 -1.23
CA ASP A 141 -7.42 -28.84 0.09
C ASP A 141 -6.38 -28.42 1.13
N MET A 142 -5.09 -28.52 0.79
CA MET A 142 -4.04 -28.00 1.67
C MET A 142 -4.18 -26.50 1.93
N CYS A 143 -4.55 -25.71 0.91
CA CYS A 143 -4.73 -24.26 1.03
C CYS A 143 -5.92 -23.91 1.94
N THR A 144 -7.06 -24.57 1.79
CA THR A 144 -8.25 -24.35 2.61
C THR A 144 -8.04 -24.81 4.05
N MET A 145 -7.36 -25.92 4.27
CA MET A 145 -6.95 -26.34 5.60
C MET A 145 -6.02 -25.32 6.28
N ALA A 146 -5.02 -24.79 5.55
CA ALA A 146 -4.07 -23.83 6.09
C ALA A 146 -4.70 -22.45 6.35
N ALA A 147 -5.60 -21.98 5.46
CA ALA A 147 -6.21 -20.67 5.54
C ALA A 147 -7.49 -20.63 6.39
N LEU A 148 -8.35 -21.64 6.26
CA LEU A 148 -9.71 -21.65 6.81
C LEU A 148 -9.92 -22.71 7.91
N GLY A 149 -9.01 -23.69 8.04
CA GLY A 149 -9.12 -24.78 8.99
C GLY A 149 -10.20 -25.83 8.61
N VAL A 150 -10.62 -25.84 7.34
CA VAL A 150 -11.64 -26.79 6.84
C VAL A 150 -11.20 -27.40 5.51
N PRO A 151 -11.56 -28.67 5.22
CA PRO A 151 -11.26 -29.32 3.95
C PRO A 151 -11.90 -28.60 2.76
N TYR A 152 -11.28 -28.71 1.57
CA TYR A 152 -11.76 -28.10 0.34
C TYR A 152 -13.19 -28.53 0.00
N GLU A 153 -13.53 -29.80 0.15
CA GLU A 153 -14.87 -30.35 -0.09
C GLU A 153 -15.98 -29.58 0.65
N ARG A 154 -15.69 -29.09 1.87
CA ARG A 154 -16.63 -28.29 2.66
C ARG A 154 -16.56 -26.81 2.36
N ALA A 155 -15.40 -26.34 1.94
CA ALA A 155 -15.16 -24.90 1.71
C ALA A 155 -15.55 -24.46 0.31
N GLN A 156 -15.47 -25.31 -0.72
CA GLN A 156 -15.53 -24.96 -2.13
C GLN A 156 -16.74 -24.10 -2.52
N TRP A 157 -17.92 -24.39 -1.98
CA TRP A 157 -19.18 -23.69 -2.28
C TRP A 157 -19.47 -22.53 -1.32
N ARG A 158 -18.59 -22.27 -0.37
CA ARG A 158 -18.74 -21.14 0.55
C ARG A 158 -18.49 -19.85 -0.21
N GLU A 159 -19.39 -18.86 -0.04
CA GLU A 159 -19.25 -17.54 -0.64
C GLU A 159 -18.05 -16.79 -0.05
N VAL A 160 -17.20 -16.22 -0.94
CA VAL A 160 -15.99 -15.47 -0.56
C VAL A 160 -16.32 -14.27 0.33
N ARG A 161 -17.46 -13.62 0.14
CA ARG A 161 -17.91 -12.48 0.97
C ARG A 161 -18.10 -12.84 2.45
N THR A 162 -18.25 -14.13 2.78
CA THR A 162 -18.35 -14.59 4.17
C THR A 162 -16.99 -14.79 4.84
N LEU A 163 -15.92 -14.73 4.08
CA LEU A 163 -14.55 -14.79 4.57
C LEU A 163 -14.08 -13.39 4.99
N SER A 164 -13.26 -13.32 6.03
CA SER A 164 -12.53 -12.09 6.35
C SER A 164 -11.51 -11.76 5.26
N GLY A 165 -11.13 -10.49 5.13
CA GLY A 165 -10.11 -10.07 4.15
C GLY A 165 -8.79 -10.83 4.32
N GLY A 166 -8.37 -11.08 5.56
CA GLY A 166 -7.18 -11.88 5.85
C GLY A 166 -7.30 -13.35 5.43
N GLU A 167 -8.47 -13.99 5.61
CA GLU A 167 -8.72 -15.35 5.13
C GLU A 167 -8.67 -15.43 3.61
N GLN A 168 -9.27 -14.45 2.91
CA GLN A 168 -9.20 -14.35 1.44
C GLN A 168 -7.76 -14.25 0.95
N LYS A 169 -6.99 -13.31 1.53
CA LYS A 169 -5.56 -13.11 1.21
C LYS A 169 -4.75 -14.37 1.48
N ARG A 170 -4.90 -14.96 2.67
CA ARG A 170 -4.17 -16.16 3.05
C ARG A 170 -4.44 -17.31 2.08
N LEU A 171 -5.71 -17.50 1.69
CA LEU A 171 -6.11 -18.58 0.78
C LEU A 171 -5.45 -18.43 -0.60
N VAL A 172 -5.47 -17.22 -1.16
CA VAL A 172 -4.86 -16.94 -2.47
C VAL A 172 -3.33 -17.06 -2.41
N LEU A 173 -2.70 -16.55 -1.35
CA LEU A 173 -1.25 -16.67 -1.18
C LEU A 173 -0.80 -18.13 -1.03
N GLU A 174 -1.54 -18.96 -0.27
CA GLU A 174 -1.27 -20.40 -0.17
C GLU A 174 -1.36 -21.07 -1.54
N ALA A 175 -2.38 -20.74 -2.34
CA ALA A 175 -2.56 -21.29 -3.68
C ALA A 175 -1.43 -20.91 -4.64
N LEU A 176 -1.02 -19.64 -4.66
CA LEU A 176 0.09 -19.15 -5.51
C LEU A 176 1.45 -19.72 -5.09
N LEU A 177 1.72 -19.77 -3.79
CA LEU A 177 2.99 -20.26 -3.26
C LEU A 177 3.16 -21.77 -3.47
N ARG A 178 2.07 -22.55 -3.37
CA ARG A 178 2.08 -24.02 -3.57
C ARG A 178 1.84 -24.43 -5.01
N GLY A 179 1.28 -23.54 -5.83
CA GLY A 179 1.00 -23.79 -7.25
C GLY A 179 2.26 -24.06 -8.07
N THR A 180 2.08 -24.32 -9.37
CA THR A 180 3.16 -24.72 -10.29
C THR A 180 3.87 -23.55 -10.94
N ASP A 181 3.34 -22.33 -10.83
CA ASP A 181 3.93 -21.14 -11.44
C ASP A 181 5.31 -20.85 -10.86
N GLU A 182 6.26 -20.45 -11.71
CA GLU A 182 7.63 -20.18 -11.32
C GLU A 182 7.87 -18.71 -10.98
N VAL A 183 7.04 -17.82 -11.48
CA VAL A 183 7.08 -16.37 -11.24
C VAL A 183 5.81 -15.94 -10.54
N LEU A 184 5.93 -15.15 -9.48
CA LEU A 184 4.79 -14.58 -8.76
C LEU A 184 4.83 -13.05 -8.81
N LEU A 185 3.70 -12.46 -9.17
CA LEU A 185 3.45 -11.02 -9.06
C LEU A 185 2.42 -10.79 -7.95
N LEU A 186 2.84 -10.13 -6.87
CA LEU A 186 2.01 -9.93 -5.69
C LEU A 186 1.79 -8.44 -5.45
N ASP A 187 0.54 -7.98 -5.56
CA ASP A 187 0.18 -6.58 -5.31
C ASP A 187 -0.36 -6.42 -3.89
N GLU A 188 0.42 -5.79 -3.01
CA GLU A 188 0.12 -5.57 -1.59
C GLU A 188 -0.32 -6.85 -0.86
N PRO A 189 0.53 -7.91 -0.85
CA PRO A 189 0.17 -9.20 -0.27
C PRO A 189 -0.04 -9.19 1.24
N ASP A 190 0.51 -8.20 1.91
CA ASP A 190 0.46 -7.99 3.37
C ASP A 190 -0.82 -7.29 3.85
N ASN A 191 -1.56 -6.60 2.99
CA ASN A 191 -2.81 -5.94 3.35
C ASN A 191 -3.84 -6.96 3.84
N TYR A 192 -4.62 -6.57 4.86
CA TYR A 192 -5.61 -7.39 5.58
C TYR A 192 -5.01 -8.52 6.43
N LEU A 193 -3.70 -8.77 6.38
CA LEU A 193 -3.07 -9.75 7.25
C LEU A 193 -2.77 -9.12 8.63
N ASP A 194 -3.09 -9.86 9.68
CA ASP A 194 -2.60 -9.55 11.01
C ASP A 194 -1.11 -9.91 11.15
N VAL A 195 -0.48 -9.55 12.25
CA VAL A 195 0.97 -9.73 12.41
C VAL A 195 1.40 -11.19 12.32
N PRO A 196 0.69 -12.18 12.88
CA PRO A 196 0.97 -13.60 12.60
C PRO A 196 0.91 -13.95 11.11
N GLY A 197 -0.09 -13.44 10.39
CA GLY A 197 -0.21 -13.61 8.95
C GLY A 197 0.95 -12.99 8.17
N LYS A 198 1.38 -11.77 8.55
CA LYS A 198 2.54 -11.09 7.96
C LYS A 198 3.85 -11.87 8.21
N ARG A 199 4.08 -12.35 9.44
CA ARG A 199 5.25 -13.20 9.77
C ARG A 199 5.27 -14.49 8.96
N TRP A 200 4.12 -15.12 8.79
CA TRP A 200 4.00 -16.29 7.92
C TRP A 200 4.37 -15.94 6.47
N LEU A 201 3.87 -14.83 5.93
CA LEU A 201 4.19 -14.38 4.57
C LEU A 201 5.70 -14.14 4.40
N GLU A 202 6.34 -13.46 5.36
CA GLU A 202 7.79 -13.25 5.38
C GLU A 202 8.57 -14.57 5.27
N GLU A 203 8.18 -15.55 6.08
CA GLU A 203 8.83 -16.86 6.08
C GLU A 203 8.61 -17.60 4.74
N GLN A 204 7.38 -17.53 4.18
CA GLN A 204 7.11 -18.13 2.88
C GLN A 204 7.92 -17.47 1.75
N LEU A 205 8.04 -16.14 1.74
CA LEU A 205 8.82 -15.41 0.74
C LEU A 205 10.33 -15.71 0.86
N ARG A 206 10.83 -15.97 2.07
CA ARG A 206 12.23 -16.36 2.29
C ARG A 206 12.53 -17.80 1.88
N GLN A 207 11.57 -18.70 2.04
CA GLN A 207 11.76 -20.14 1.77
C GLN A 207 11.46 -20.52 0.33
N THR A 208 10.64 -19.75 -0.36
CA THR A 208 10.26 -20.06 -1.74
C THR A 208 11.47 -20.02 -2.68
N ARG A 209 11.49 -20.93 -3.66
CA ARG A 209 12.44 -20.91 -4.77
C ARG A 209 11.89 -20.22 -6.02
N LYS A 210 10.67 -19.71 -5.93
CA LYS A 210 10.03 -18.98 -7.01
C LYS A 210 10.62 -17.58 -7.12
N THR A 211 10.60 -17.04 -8.32
CA THR A 211 10.90 -15.62 -8.54
C THR A 211 9.69 -14.79 -8.13
N VAL A 212 9.87 -13.86 -7.21
CA VAL A 212 8.77 -13.05 -6.68
C VAL A 212 9.04 -11.57 -6.92
N LEU A 213 8.09 -10.90 -7.56
CA LEU A 213 8.04 -9.44 -7.61
C LEU A 213 6.79 -8.99 -6.84
N PHE A 214 6.97 -8.23 -5.77
CA PHE A 214 5.86 -7.82 -4.92
C PHE A 214 5.87 -6.33 -4.61
N VAL A 215 4.68 -5.73 -4.54
CA VAL A 215 4.47 -4.37 -4.05
C VAL A 215 4.13 -4.45 -2.58
N SER A 216 4.81 -3.70 -1.74
CA SER A 216 4.45 -3.55 -0.33
C SER A 216 4.88 -2.20 0.23
N HIS A 217 4.18 -1.76 1.25
CA HIS A 217 4.50 -0.60 2.08
C HIS A 217 4.85 -0.98 3.52
N ASP A 218 4.81 -2.29 3.85
CA ASP A 218 5.21 -2.80 5.16
C ASP A 218 6.73 -2.88 5.27
N ARG A 219 7.31 -1.95 6.04
CA ARG A 219 8.77 -1.82 6.23
C ARG A 219 9.42 -3.09 6.80
N GLU A 220 8.72 -3.82 7.65
CA GLU A 220 9.23 -5.06 8.23
C GLU A 220 9.24 -6.20 7.18
N LEU A 221 8.17 -6.33 6.38
CA LEU A 221 8.14 -7.28 5.27
C LEU A 221 9.25 -6.98 4.25
N LEU A 222 9.43 -5.71 3.87
CA LEU A 222 10.50 -5.28 2.98
C LEU A 222 11.88 -5.63 3.54
N ALA A 223 12.11 -5.33 4.83
CA ALA A 223 13.40 -5.58 5.48
C ALA A 223 13.75 -7.07 5.61
N ARG A 224 12.72 -7.92 5.77
CA ARG A 224 12.93 -9.37 6.00
C ARG A 224 12.91 -10.21 4.74
N SER A 225 12.22 -9.76 3.69
CA SER A 225 11.93 -10.60 2.53
C SER A 225 12.50 -10.09 1.22
N ALA A 226 12.76 -8.77 1.08
CA ALA A 226 13.27 -8.21 -0.15
C ALA A 226 14.80 -8.32 -0.24
N GLU A 227 15.29 -9.02 -1.25
CA GLU A 227 16.73 -9.05 -1.57
C GLU A 227 17.18 -7.81 -2.33
N LYS A 228 16.30 -7.26 -3.17
CA LYS A 228 16.51 -6.04 -3.96
C LYS A 228 15.25 -5.19 -3.94
N ILE A 229 15.45 -3.89 -4.12
CA ILE A 229 14.36 -2.92 -4.20
C ILE A 229 14.36 -2.28 -5.58
N VAL A 230 13.22 -2.29 -6.24
CA VAL A 230 12.95 -1.52 -7.47
C VAL A 230 12.07 -0.33 -7.05
N SER A 231 12.63 0.86 -7.05
CA SER A 231 11.92 2.09 -6.70
C SER A 231 11.34 2.73 -7.95
N VAL A 232 10.02 2.89 -8.00
CA VAL A 232 9.31 3.62 -9.07
C VAL A 232 9.24 5.08 -8.65
N GLU A 233 9.95 5.93 -9.34
CA GLU A 233 10.17 7.33 -8.97
C GLU A 233 9.53 8.26 -10.00
N PRO A 234 8.58 9.12 -9.60
CA PRO A 234 7.97 10.10 -10.50
C PRO A 234 9.01 11.09 -11.03
N GLY A 235 9.06 11.26 -12.34
CA GLY A 235 9.92 12.21 -13.03
C GLY A 235 9.16 13.13 -13.98
N PRO A 236 9.82 14.14 -14.57
CA PRO A 236 9.19 15.07 -15.51
C PRO A 236 8.73 14.43 -16.81
N ALA A 237 9.37 13.32 -17.22
CA ALA A 237 9.05 12.56 -18.45
C ALA A 237 8.25 11.27 -18.16
N GLY A 238 7.58 11.17 -17.02
CA GLY A 238 6.95 9.95 -16.50
C GLY A 238 7.78 9.33 -15.39
N SER A 239 7.24 8.30 -14.75
CA SER A 239 7.97 7.56 -13.72
C SER A 239 9.07 6.69 -14.35
N ASP A 240 10.24 6.70 -13.75
CA ASP A 240 11.39 5.87 -14.05
C ASP A 240 11.64 4.90 -12.88
N VAL A 241 12.57 3.97 -13.02
CA VAL A 241 12.94 3.04 -11.96
C VAL A 241 14.39 3.19 -11.54
N TRP A 242 14.60 3.09 -10.25
CA TRP A 242 15.91 2.93 -9.67
C TRP A 242 16.01 1.57 -8.97
N VAL A 243 17.01 0.78 -9.33
CA VAL A 243 17.25 -0.54 -8.74
C VAL A 243 18.30 -0.43 -7.65
N HIS A 244 17.90 -0.68 -6.40
CA HIS A 244 18.81 -0.84 -5.28
C HIS A 244 19.17 -2.32 -5.12
N GLY A 245 20.43 -2.65 -5.29
CA GLY A 245 20.93 -4.03 -5.36
C GLY A 245 21.05 -4.76 -4.01
N SER A 246 20.72 -4.07 -2.91
CA SER A 246 20.71 -4.63 -1.56
C SER A 246 19.29 -4.57 -0.96
N GLY A 247 19.07 -5.23 0.17
CA GLY A 247 17.77 -5.22 0.86
C GLY A 247 17.39 -3.85 1.43
N PHE A 248 16.21 -3.78 2.02
CA PHE A 248 15.60 -2.55 2.51
C PHE A 248 16.41 -1.81 3.60
N ALA A 249 17.23 -2.51 4.39
CA ALA A 249 18.01 -1.92 5.48
C ALA A 249 18.95 -0.79 5.01
N THR A 250 19.48 -0.85 3.80
CA THR A 250 20.38 0.17 3.23
C THR A 250 19.69 1.09 2.21
N TYR A 251 18.41 0.86 1.93
CA TYR A 251 17.67 1.56 0.88
C TYR A 251 17.58 3.08 1.14
N HIS A 252 17.17 3.48 2.35
CA HIS A 252 16.99 4.89 2.70
C HIS A 252 18.31 5.68 2.68
N GLU A 253 19.41 5.07 3.15
CA GLU A 253 20.73 5.68 3.11
C GLU A 253 21.22 5.84 1.66
N ALA A 254 21.18 4.77 0.88
CA ALA A 254 21.57 4.79 -0.54
C ALA A 254 20.71 5.78 -1.37
N ARG A 255 19.42 5.91 -1.06
CA ARG A 255 18.54 6.88 -1.70
C ARG A 255 18.97 8.31 -1.35
N ARG A 256 19.20 8.63 -0.08
CA ARG A 256 19.68 9.95 0.36
C ARG A 256 21.02 10.33 -0.28
N GLU A 257 21.97 9.40 -0.33
CA GLU A 257 23.26 9.62 -0.99
C GLU A 257 23.10 9.89 -2.49
N ARG A 258 22.18 9.17 -3.16
CA ARG A 258 21.88 9.39 -4.58
C ARG A 258 21.30 10.77 -4.81
N PHE A 259 20.34 11.22 -3.98
CA PHE A 259 19.74 12.55 -4.09
C PHE A 259 20.78 13.66 -3.83
N ALA A 260 21.60 13.54 -2.79
CA ALA A 260 22.69 14.46 -2.52
C ALA A 260 23.66 14.58 -3.70
N ARG A 261 23.89 13.46 -4.42
CA ARG A 261 24.72 13.48 -5.64
C ARG A 261 24.06 14.25 -6.79
N PHE A 262 22.74 14.11 -7.00
CA PHE A 262 22.02 14.90 -8.01
C PHE A 262 22.08 16.40 -7.70
N GLU A 263 21.85 16.79 -6.45
CA GLU A 263 21.93 18.18 -6.01
C GLU A 263 23.34 18.77 -6.21
N GLU A 264 24.37 18.00 -5.85
CA GLU A 264 25.76 18.41 -6.04
C GLU A 264 26.12 18.59 -7.52
N LEU A 265 25.69 17.66 -8.39
CA LEU A 265 25.90 17.78 -9.84
C LEU A 265 25.17 18.98 -10.41
N ARG A 266 23.95 19.25 -9.98
CA ARG A 266 23.17 20.41 -10.40
C ARG A 266 23.83 21.70 -9.95
N ARG A 267 24.25 21.79 -8.69
CA ARG A 267 24.96 22.95 -8.15
C ARG A 267 26.23 23.26 -8.95
N ARG A 268 27.04 22.23 -9.24
CA ARG A 268 28.27 22.40 -10.04
C ARG A 268 27.97 22.91 -11.45
N TRP A 269 26.91 22.36 -12.06
CA TRP A 269 26.46 22.81 -13.38
C TRP A 269 26.02 24.28 -13.37
N ASP A 270 25.19 24.67 -12.40
CA ASP A 270 24.71 26.05 -12.25
C ASP A 270 25.86 27.03 -11.99
N GLU A 271 26.83 26.66 -11.15
CA GLU A 271 28.04 27.49 -10.90
C GLU A 271 28.88 27.68 -12.17
N GLU A 272 29.14 26.61 -12.93
CA GLU A 272 29.93 26.69 -14.18
C GLU A 272 29.17 27.49 -15.26
N HIS A 273 27.85 27.28 -15.37
CA HIS A 273 27.00 28.03 -16.28
C HIS A 273 27.01 29.52 -15.96
N ALA A 274 26.90 29.86 -14.69
CA ALA A 274 26.98 31.26 -14.25
C ALA A 274 28.36 31.90 -14.56
N LYS A 275 29.47 31.15 -14.36
CA LYS A 275 30.82 31.57 -14.70
C LYS A 275 30.96 31.83 -16.20
N LEU A 276 30.49 30.88 -17.04
CA LEU A 276 30.55 31.04 -18.51
C LEU A 276 29.69 32.20 -19.00
N LYS A 277 28.50 32.39 -18.48
CA LYS A 277 27.64 33.55 -18.79
C LYS A 277 28.33 34.89 -18.42
N LYS A 278 28.89 34.96 -17.22
CA LYS A 278 29.65 36.16 -16.78
C LYS A 278 30.83 36.43 -17.67
N LEU A 279 31.60 35.39 -18.06
CA LEU A 279 32.74 35.54 -18.97
C LEU A 279 32.31 36.09 -20.33
N VAL A 280 31.24 35.54 -20.93
CA VAL A 280 30.68 35.99 -22.21
C VAL A 280 30.27 37.44 -22.12
N LEU A 281 29.58 37.86 -21.04
CA LEU A 281 29.13 39.22 -20.82
C LEU A 281 30.33 40.20 -20.71
N THR A 282 31.35 39.83 -19.93
CA THR A 282 32.58 40.65 -19.76
C THR A 282 33.32 40.83 -21.10
N LEU A 283 33.53 39.72 -21.83
CA LEU A 283 34.20 39.75 -23.12
C LEU A 283 33.39 40.50 -24.19
N ARG A 284 32.07 40.48 -24.15
CA ARG A 284 31.19 41.29 -25.00
C ARG A 284 31.41 42.78 -24.79
N GLN A 285 31.47 43.21 -23.52
CA GLN A 285 31.76 44.61 -23.19
C GLN A 285 33.15 45.05 -23.67
N GLN A 286 34.17 44.18 -23.48
CA GLN A 286 35.55 44.46 -23.93
C GLN A 286 35.66 44.47 -25.45
N ALA A 287 34.97 43.58 -26.16
CA ALA A 287 34.97 43.53 -27.63
C ALA A 287 34.27 44.73 -28.28
N ALA A 288 33.37 45.42 -27.55
CA ALA A 288 32.78 46.67 -28.00
C ALA A 288 33.78 47.86 -28.00
N ILE A 289 34.86 47.74 -27.18
CA ILE A 289 35.88 48.78 -27.03
C ILE A 289 37.14 48.44 -27.84
N SER A 290 37.50 47.15 -27.93
CA SER A 290 38.73 46.68 -28.59
C SER A 290 38.44 45.55 -29.60
N PRO A 291 38.72 45.75 -30.92
CA PRO A 291 38.49 44.73 -31.94
C PRO A 291 39.24 43.41 -31.71
N ASP A 292 40.41 43.44 -31.06
CA ASP A 292 41.22 42.26 -30.77
C ASP A 292 40.53 41.28 -29.82
N MET A 293 39.56 41.76 -29.04
CA MET A 293 38.78 40.92 -28.11
C MET A 293 37.62 40.19 -28.78
N ALA A 294 37.29 40.51 -30.05
CA ALA A 294 36.17 39.88 -30.77
C ALA A 294 36.37 38.36 -30.98
N SER A 295 37.62 37.93 -31.21
CA SER A 295 37.94 36.51 -31.34
C SER A 295 37.71 35.74 -30.03
N ARG A 296 38.15 36.30 -28.90
CA ARG A 296 37.95 35.74 -27.56
C ARG A 296 36.46 35.69 -27.16
N TYR A 297 35.71 36.72 -27.51
CA TYR A 297 34.27 36.76 -27.30
C TYR A 297 33.56 35.64 -28.06
N ARG A 298 33.87 35.42 -29.37
CA ARG A 298 33.29 34.35 -30.18
C ARG A 298 33.65 32.97 -29.60
N ALA A 299 34.89 32.76 -29.16
CA ALA A 299 35.32 31.51 -28.53
C ALA A 299 34.55 31.23 -27.23
N ALA A 300 34.35 32.27 -26.38
CA ALA A 300 33.57 32.14 -25.16
C ALA A 300 32.09 31.86 -25.44
N GLN A 301 31.49 32.49 -26.46
CA GLN A 301 30.12 32.18 -26.90
C GLN A 301 29.99 30.72 -27.37
N THR A 302 30.94 30.24 -28.17
CA THR A 302 30.94 28.84 -28.64
C THR A 302 31.06 27.88 -27.47
N ARG A 303 31.90 28.19 -26.47
CA ARG A 303 32.03 27.38 -25.25
C ARG A 303 30.74 27.36 -24.44
N LEU A 304 30.11 28.51 -24.23
CA LEU A 304 28.84 28.62 -23.52
C LEU A 304 27.75 27.80 -24.26
N LYS A 305 27.65 28.00 -25.57
CA LYS A 305 26.67 27.26 -26.40
C LYS A 305 26.86 25.73 -26.30
N ARG A 306 28.10 25.24 -26.43
CA ARG A 306 28.40 23.81 -26.28
C ARG A 306 28.02 23.29 -24.89
N PHE A 307 28.22 24.08 -23.84
CA PHE A 307 27.84 23.74 -22.47
C PHE A 307 26.33 23.70 -22.32
N GLU A 308 25.60 24.66 -22.91
CA GLU A 308 24.13 24.70 -22.91
C GLU A 308 23.52 23.58 -23.78
N ASP A 309 24.14 23.27 -24.94
CA ASP A 309 23.72 22.19 -25.82
C ASP A 309 23.91 20.78 -25.17
N ALA A 310 24.90 20.64 -24.28
CA ALA A 310 25.07 19.43 -23.48
C ALA A 310 23.97 19.28 -22.39
N GLY A 311 23.30 20.36 -22.05
CA GLY A 311 22.22 20.42 -21.08
C GLY A 311 22.62 20.30 -19.62
N PRO A 312 21.70 20.55 -18.69
CA PRO A 312 21.89 20.32 -17.27
C PRO A 312 21.91 18.80 -16.99
N PRO A 313 22.55 18.38 -15.87
CA PRO A 313 22.48 17.00 -15.43
C PRO A 313 21.01 16.60 -15.16
N GLN A 314 20.76 15.28 -15.16
CA GLN A 314 19.44 14.74 -14.87
C GLN A 314 18.87 15.35 -13.59
N GLU A 315 17.63 15.79 -13.65
CA GLU A 315 16.93 16.29 -12.46
C GLU A 315 16.70 15.14 -11.48
N PRO A 316 16.81 15.40 -10.16
CA PRO A 316 16.45 14.40 -9.18
C PRO A 316 14.98 14.02 -9.36
N PRO A 317 14.63 12.76 -9.08
CA PRO A 317 13.23 12.36 -8.98
C PRO A 317 12.48 13.25 -8.00
N ARG A 318 11.20 13.44 -8.23
CA ARG A 318 10.38 14.28 -7.36
C ARG A 318 10.15 13.57 -6.03
N GLU A 319 10.66 14.15 -4.96
CA GLU A 319 10.33 13.68 -3.59
C GLU A 319 8.94 14.19 -3.17
N GLN A 320 8.27 13.39 -2.38
CA GLN A 320 7.07 13.85 -1.68
C GLN A 320 7.49 14.78 -0.53
N ASP A 321 6.91 15.97 -0.45
CA ASP A 321 7.12 16.92 0.66
C ASP A 321 5.84 17.00 1.50
N ILE A 322 5.50 15.91 2.17
CA ILE A 322 4.32 15.83 3.01
C ILE A 322 4.67 16.37 4.39
N ARG A 323 3.93 17.40 4.83
CA ARG A 323 4.14 18.06 6.12
C ARG A 323 2.86 18.04 6.95
N MET A 324 2.77 17.08 7.84
CA MET A 324 1.67 16.96 8.79
C MET A 324 1.94 17.85 10.02
N ARG A 325 0.97 18.69 10.38
CA ARG A 325 1.07 19.64 11.50
C ARG A 325 0.01 19.33 12.54
N LEU A 326 0.04 18.11 13.05
CA LEU A 326 -0.85 17.71 14.13
C LEU A 326 -0.49 18.54 15.38
N SER A 327 -1.48 19.25 15.90
CA SER A 327 -1.32 20.05 17.10
C SER A 327 -2.38 19.63 18.11
N GLY A 328 -1.94 19.18 19.29
CA GLY A 328 -2.81 18.85 20.40
C GLY A 328 -3.18 20.06 21.24
N GLY A 329 -3.59 19.80 22.44
CA GLY A 329 -3.91 20.84 23.42
C GLY A 329 -4.02 20.21 24.80
N ARG A 330 -3.78 21.01 25.84
CA ARG A 330 -3.79 20.52 27.21
C ARG A 330 -5.19 20.14 27.66
N THR A 331 -5.34 18.90 28.11
CA THR A 331 -6.57 18.34 28.67
C THR A 331 -6.47 18.14 30.19
N GLY A 332 -7.45 17.49 30.80
CA GLY A 332 -7.32 16.97 32.16
C GLY A 332 -6.24 15.87 32.24
N VAL A 333 -5.81 15.54 33.44
CA VAL A 333 -4.75 14.54 33.70
C VAL A 333 -5.11 13.18 33.10
N ARG A 334 -6.35 12.72 33.25
CA ARG A 334 -6.85 11.49 32.64
C ARG A 334 -7.53 11.84 31.33
N ALA A 335 -7.06 11.27 30.24
CA ALA A 335 -7.65 11.44 28.90
C ALA A 335 -8.79 10.44 28.65
N VAL A 336 -8.60 9.18 29.02
CA VAL A 336 -9.62 8.12 28.91
C VAL A 336 -9.65 7.32 30.21
N THR A 337 -10.84 6.98 30.67
CA THR A 337 -11.04 6.06 31.80
C THR A 337 -12.10 5.04 31.42
N CYS A 338 -11.78 3.77 31.58
CA CYS A 338 -12.70 2.64 31.42
C CYS A 338 -12.79 1.88 32.73
N GLU A 339 -14.00 1.63 33.25
CA GLU A 339 -14.25 0.90 34.48
C GLU A 339 -15.13 -0.30 34.16
N ARG A 340 -14.55 -1.51 34.32
CA ARG A 340 -15.20 -2.78 34.00
C ARG A 340 -15.87 -2.74 32.60
N LEU A 341 -15.20 -2.10 31.65
CA LEU A 341 -15.70 -1.99 30.28
C LEU A 341 -15.65 -3.36 29.59
N GLU A 342 -16.79 -3.77 29.05
CA GLU A 342 -16.92 -4.98 28.26
C GLU A 342 -17.59 -4.63 26.93
N LEU A 343 -16.95 -4.99 25.82
CA LEU A 343 -17.59 -4.95 24.51
C LEU A 343 -18.30 -6.28 24.30
N THR A 344 -19.61 -6.25 24.27
CA THR A 344 -20.49 -7.42 24.31
C THR A 344 -20.17 -8.43 23.21
N GLY A 345 -19.77 -9.64 23.60
CA GLY A 345 -19.42 -10.74 22.69
C GLY A 345 -18.02 -10.64 22.06
N LEU A 346 -17.21 -9.63 22.42
CA LEU A 346 -15.87 -9.44 21.88
C LEU A 346 -14.77 -9.57 22.93
N MET A 347 -14.96 -9.00 24.12
CA MET A 347 -13.95 -9.03 25.17
C MET A 347 -14.59 -9.06 26.55
N LYS A 348 -13.84 -9.58 27.53
CA LYS A 348 -14.21 -9.64 28.94
C LYS A 348 -14.05 -8.25 29.59
N PRO A 349 -14.75 -7.99 30.72
CA PRO A 349 -14.63 -6.72 31.45
C PRO A 349 -13.18 -6.40 31.79
N PHE A 350 -12.75 -5.16 31.52
CA PHE A 350 -11.41 -4.66 31.82
C PHE A 350 -11.45 -3.22 32.33
N ASP A 351 -10.39 -2.83 33.01
CA ASP A 351 -10.14 -1.47 33.44
C ASP A 351 -8.95 -0.90 32.65
N LEU A 352 -9.06 0.37 32.23
CA LEU A 352 -7.99 1.06 31.51
C LEU A 352 -8.02 2.55 31.85
N GLU A 353 -6.88 3.10 32.22
CA GLU A 353 -6.69 4.55 32.34
C GLU A 353 -5.60 4.98 31.35
N VAL A 354 -5.91 6.01 30.56
CA VAL A 354 -4.94 6.65 29.66
C VAL A 354 -4.78 8.10 30.10
N PHE A 355 -3.55 8.54 30.29
CA PHE A 355 -3.24 9.87 30.75
C PHE A 355 -2.92 10.83 29.59
N TYR A 356 -3.02 12.12 29.88
CA TYR A 356 -2.66 13.15 28.92
C TYR A 356 -1.20 13.00 28.45
N GLY A 357 -1.01 13.07 27.14
CA GLY A 357 0.29 12.96 26.49
C GLY A 357 0.79 11.52 26.27
N GLU A 358 0.07 10.50 26.77
CA GLU A 358 0.44 9.12 26.51
C GLU A 358 0.16 8.71 25.05
N ARG A 359 1.04 7.87 24.53
CA ARG A 359 0.90 7.18 23.26
C ARG A 359 0.70 5.71 23.50
N VAL A 360 -0.53 5.23 23.25
CA VAL A 360 -0.95 3.86 23.54
C VAL A 360 -1.25 3.13 22.24
N ALA A 361 -0.53 2.04 21.98
CA ALA A 361 -0.85 1.13 20.88
C ALA A 361 -1.79 0.02 21.38
N VAL A 362 -2.92 -0.15 20.68
CA VAL A 362 -3.87 -1.24 20.91
C VAL A 362 -3.59 -2.36 19.91
N LEU A 363 -3.06 -3.45 20.41
CA LEU A 363 -2.60 -4.60 19.64
C LEU A 363 -3.54 -5.80 19.79
N GLY A 364 -3.44 -6.78 18.92
CA GLY A 364 -4.22 -8.02 18.97
C GLY A 364 -4.61 -8.53 17.59
N SER A 365 -5.06 -9.77 17.49
CA SER A 365 -5.45 -10.39 16.22
C SER A 365 -6.72 -9.79 15.62
N ASN A 366 -6.99 -10.07 14.36
CA ASN A 366 -8.19 -9.59 13.68
C ASN A 366 -9.46 -10.13 14.36
N GLY A 367 -10.44 -9.24 14.54
CA GLY A 367 -11.72 -9.58 15.17
C GLY A 367 -11.72 -9.54 16.71
N SER A 368 -10.61 -9.14 17.38
CA SER A 368 -10.56 -9.02 18.84
C SER A 368 -11.29 -7.80 19.43
N GLY A 369 -11.90 -6.94 18.59
CA GLY A 369 -12.70 -5.80 19.06
C GLY A 369 -11.99 -4.44 19.10
N LYS A 370 -10.74 -4.35 18.65
CA LYS A 370 -9.93 -3.11 18.67
C LYS A 370 -10.64 -1.91 18.02
N SER A 371 -11.09 -2.06 16.79
CA SER A 371 -11.81 -0.98 16.05
C SER A 371 -13.13 -0.62 16.73
N HIS A 372 -13.85 -1.58 17.34
CA HIS A 372 -15.05 -1.28 18.11
C HIS A 372 -14.74 -0.45 19.36
N PHE A 373 -13.61 -0.73 20.01
CA PHE A 373 -13.14 0.05 21.15
C PHE A 373 -12.87 1.51 20.76
N LEU A 374 -12.14 1.76 19.66
CA LEU A 374 -11.91 3.14 19.20
C LEU A 374 -13.20 3.84 18.78
N ARG A 375 -14.10 3.13 18.08
CA ARG A 375 -15.41 3.67 17.70
C ARG A 375 -16.25 4.05 18.94
N LEU A 376 -16.23 3.22 19.98
CA LEU A 376 -16.90 3.54 21.25
C LEU A 376 -16.36 4.84 21.85
N LEU A 377 -15.02 4.98 21.94
CA LEU A 377 -14.37 6.19 22.45
C LEU A 377 -14.62 7.42 21.57
N ALA A 378 -14.84 7.22 20.27
CA ALA A 378 -15.25 8.28 19.35
C ALA A 378 -16.73 8.69 19.50
N GLY A 379 -17.49 7.99 20.35
CA GLY A 379 -18.91 8.32 20.61
C GLY A 379 -19.92 7.57 19.74
N ASP A 380 -19.50 6.48 19.05
CA ASP A 380 -20.42 5.65 18.28
C ASP A 380 -21.39 4.90 19.19
N THR A 381 -22.66 5.29 19.16
CA THR A 381 -23.75 4.69 19.96
C THR A 381 -24.16 3.29 19.49
N GLY A 382 -23.71 2.85 18.32
CA GLY A 382 -23.98 1.51 17.77
C GLY A 382 -23.16 0.41 18.44
N VAL A 383 -22.11 0.74 19.19
CA VAL A 383 -21.25 -0.24 19.86
C VAL A 383 -21.90 -0.71 21.16
N ARG A 384 -22.28 -2.00 21.20
CA ARG A 384 -22.86 -2.62 22.41
C ARG A 384 -21.76 -2.85 23.46
N HIS A 385 -21.99 -2.34 24.67
CA HIS A 385 -21.05 -2.45 25.77
C HIS A 385 -21.76 -2.51 27.13
N THR A 386 -21.04 -2.97 28.14
CA THR A 386 -21.39 -2.83 29.56
C THR A 386 -20.21 -2.17 30.31
N GLY A 387 -20.41 -1.82 31.58
CA GLY A 387 -19.43 -1.04 32.33
C GLY A 387 -19.52 0.46 32.01
N GLN A 388 -18.49 1.21 32.41
CA GLN A 388 -18.46 2.66 32.24
C GLN A 388 -17.20 3.07 31.49
N TRP A 389 -17.32 4.12 30.67
CA TRP A 389 -16.20 4.80 30.07
C TRP A 389 -16.47 6.30 30.03
N LYS A 390 -15.40 7.07 30.07
CA LYS A 390 -15.49 8.54 29.96
C LYS A 390 -14.21 9.12 29.36
N LEU A 391 -14.39 10.19 28.62
CA LEU A 391 -13.31 11.08 28.22
C LEU A 391 -13.08 12.13 29.30
N GLY A 392 -11.82 12.49 29.48
CA GLY A 392 -11.41 13.51 30.44
C GLY A 392 -11.90 14.91 30.06
N ALA A 393 -11.81 15.85 31.01
CA ALA A 393 -12.18 17.23 30.75
C ALA A 393 -11.36 17.85 29.62
N ARG A 394 -12.02 18.52 28.67
CA ARG A 394 -11.44 19.15 27.48
C ARG A 394 -10.81 18.15 26.48
N VAL A 395 -11.08 16.87 26.59
CA VAL A 395 -10.69 15.91 25.57
C VAL A 395 -11.65 16.05 24.39
N VAL A 396 -11.07 16.37 23.23
CA VAL A 396 -11.77 16.42 21.95
C VAL A 396 -11.21 15.25 21.11
N PRO A 397 -11.96 14.16 20.97
CA PRO A 397 -11.50 13.00 20.21
C PRO A 397 -11.51 13.30 18.72
N GLY A 398 -10.44 12.96 18.03
CA GLY A 398 -10.38 12.89 16.57
C GLY A 398 -10.23 11.44 16.15
N HIS A 399 -11.18 10.94 15.37
CA HIS A 399 -11.21 9.56 14.96
C HIS A 399 -10.78 9.41 13.51
N PHE A 400 -9.70 8.65 13.30
CA PHE A 400 -9.29 8.16 12.00
C PHE A 400 -9.86 6.75 11.83
N ALA A 401 -10.91 6.62 11.04
CA ALA A 401 -11.51 5.34 10.72
C ALA A 401 -10.91 4.75 9.43
N GLN A 402 -11.10 3.47 9.22
CA GLN A 402 -10.76 2.85 7.93
C GLN A 402 -11.43 3.60 6.76
N THR A 403 -10.74 3.76 5.65
CA THR A 403 -11.09 4.62 4.50
C THR A 403 -12.50 4.42 3.92
N HIS A 404 -13.17 3.31 4.20
CA HIS A 404 -14.52 3.01 3.70
C HIS A 404 -15.66 3.47 4.64
N ALA A 405 -15.36 4.07 5.78
CA ALA A 405 -16.32 4.38 6.83
C ALA A 405 -16.71 5.86 6.92
N HIS A 406 -16.65 6.61 5.81
CA HIS A 406 -16.95 8.05 5.76
C HIS A 406 -18.07 8.39 4.78
N PRO A 407 -19.31 7.91 4.99
CA PRO A 407 -20.43 8.20 4.11
C PRO A 407 -20.71 9.71 4.00
N GLU A 408 -20.37 10.50 5.03
CA GLU A 408 -20.52 11.95 5.09
C GLU A 408 -19.61 12.72 4.12
N LEU A 409 -18.50 12.12 3.68
CA LEU A 409 -17.56 12.73 2.73
C LEU A 409 -17.87 12.35 1.26
N LEU A 410 -18.68 11.32 1.03
CA LEU A 410 -18.96 10.82 -0.31
C LEU A 410 -19.65 11.86 -1.19
N GLY A 411 -19.29 11.91 -2.46
CA GLY A 411 -19.87 12.79 -3.46
C GLY A 411 -19.45 14.27 -3.36
N ARG A 412 -18.66 14.65 -2.35
CA ARG A 412 -18.21 16.03 -2.09
C ARG A 412 -16.77 16.21 -2.54
N THR A 413 -16.42 17.42 -3.00
CA THR A 413 -15.04 17.77 -3.34
C THR A 413 -14.22 18.11 -2.10
N LEU A 414 -12.87 17.97 -2.18
CA LEU A 414 -12.01 18.27 -1.04
C LEU A 414 -12.13 19.73 -0.60
N VAL A 415 -12.20 20.66 -1.56
CA VAL A 415 -12.37 22.09 -1.26
C VAL A 415 -13.74 22.37 -0.60
N ASP A 416 -14.80 21.71 -1.06
CA ASP A 416 -16.14 21.85 -0.50
C ASP A 416 -16.21 21.34 0.96
N ILE A 417 -15.59 20.20 1.25
CA ILE A 417 -15.49 19.68 2.62
C ILE A 417 -14.75 20.67 3.52
N LEU A 418 -13.59 21.18 3.07
CA LEU A 418 -12.78 22.12 3.84
C LEU A 418 -13.50 23.47 4.07
N TRP A 419 -14.33 23.89 3.11
CA TRP A 419 -15.14 25.09 3.26
C TRP A 419 -16.26 24.89 4.30
N THR A 420 -17.03 23.83 4.17
CA THR A 420 -18.21 23.60 5.01
C THR A 420 -17.89 23.19 6.43
N GLU A 421 -16.85 22.37 6.65
CA GLU A 421 -16.51 21.82 7.96
C GLU A 421 -15.46 22.63 8.73
N HIS A 422 -14.55 23.31 8.01
CA HIS A 422 -13.44 24.02 8.63
C HIS A 422 -13.40 25.51 8.26
N ALA A 423 -14.44 26.04 7.60
CA ALA A 423 -14.53 27.44 7.17
C ALA A 423 -13.28 27.94 6.42
N ARG A 424 -12.63 27.08 5.62
CA ARG A 424 -11.44 27.40 4.83
C ARG A 424 -11.86 27.89 3.45
N ASP A 425 -11.62 29.18 3.16
CA ASP A 425 -11.76 29.68 1.80
C ASP A 425 -10.85 28.92 0.82
N ARG A 426 -11.15 28.99 -0.47
CA ARG A 426 -10.43 28.22 -1.50
C ARG A 426 -8.90 28.41 -1.42
N GLY A 427 -8.39 29.59 -1.13
CA GLY A 427 -6.96 29.86 -1.02
C GLY A 427 -6.33 29.11 0.17
N LYS A 428 -6.96 29.17 1.34
CA LYS A 428 -6.52 28.46 2.54
C LYS A 428 -6.70 26.94 2.39
N ALA A 429 -7.77 26.50 1.76
CA ALA A 429 -8.01 25.09 1.45
C ALA A 429 -6.89 24.54 0.55
N MET A 430 -6.59 25.21 -0.55
CA MET A 430 -5.51 24.80 -1.47
C MET A 430 -4.13 24.83 -0.80
N SER A 431 -3.86 25.80 0.08
CA SER A 431 -2.62 25.84 0.86
C SER A 431 -2.51 24.67 1.84
N ALA A 432 -3.61 24.27 2.49
CA ALA A 432 -3.64 23.11 3.36
C ALA A 432 -3.45 21.81 2.56
N LEU A 433 -4.18 21.64 1.46
CA LEU A 433 -4.08 20.48 0.58
C LEU A 433 -2.66 20.29 0.01
N ARG A 434 -1.96 21.40 -0.32
CA ARG A 434 -0.58 21.34 -0.84
C ARG A 434 0.39 20.69 0.12
N ARG A 435 0.24 20.89 1.44
CA ARG A 435 1.09 20.24 2.46
C ARG A 435 0.93 18.71 2.50
N TYR A 436 -0.18 18.22 2.00
CA TYR A 436 -0.52 16.80 1.90
C TYR A 436 -0.42 16.29 0.46
N GLU A 437 0.12 17.09 -0.47
CA GLU A 437 0.19 16.79 -1.91
C GLU A 437 -1.17 16.42 -2.53
N LEU A 438 -2.22 17.12 -2.11
CA LEU A 438 -3.60 16.95 -2.57
C LEU A 438 -4.16 18.18 -3.30
N ASP A 439 -3.32 19.19 -3.57
CA ASP A 439 -3.75 20.41 -4.22
C ASP A 439 -4.29 20.18 -5.65
N ARG A 440 -3.73 19.21 -6.37
CA ARG A 440 -4.22 18.82 -7.71
C ARG A 440 -5.59 18.15 -7.67
N GLN A 441 -5.97 17.55 -6.55
CA GLN A 441 -7.23 16.85 -6.31
C GLN A 441 -8.28 17.73 -5.63
N GLY A 442 -8.01 19.01 -5.41
CA GLY A 442 -8.90 19.91 -4.66
C GLY A 442 -10.35 19.93 -5.16
N ASP A 443 -10.56 19.85 -6.47
CA ASP A 443 -11.87 19.82 -7.12
C ASP A 443 -12.38 18.38 -7.42
N GLN A 444 -11.63 17.34 -7.03
CA GLN A 444 -12.08 15.95 -7.15
C GLN A 444 -12.94 15.56 -5.95
N ARG A 445 -13.85 14.61 -6.17
CA ARG A 445 -14.68 14.05 -5.09
C ARG A 445 -13.85 13.09 -4.23
N PHE A 446 -14.14 13.04 -2.94
CA PHE A 446 -13.47 12.16 -2.00
C PHE A 446 -13.49 10.69 -2.42
N ASP A 447 -14.62 10.22 -2.95
CA ASP A 447 -14.78 8.83 -3.43
C ASP A 447 -13.98 8.50 -4.70
N GLN A 448 -13.46 9.49 -5.41
CA GLN A 448 -12.61 9.31 -6.59
C GLN A 448 -11.12 9.29 -6.27
N LEU A 449 -10.75 9.53 -5.03
CA LEU A 449 -9.37 9.51 -4.57
C LEU A 449 -8.87 8.08 -4.38
N SER A 450 -7.56 7.87 -4.55
CA SER A 450 -6.92 6.62 -4.12
C SER A 450 -6.97 6.47 -2.60
N GLY A 451 -6.87 5.23 -2.08
CA GLY A 451 -6.88 4.97 -0.64
C GLY A 451 -5.86 5.81 0.14
N GLY A 452 -4.63 5.94 -0.38
CA GLY A 452 -3.61 6.79 0.25
C GLY A 452 -3.92 8.28 0.21
N GLN A 453 -4.57 8.77 -0.86
CA GLN A 453 -5.05 10.16 -0.92
C GLN A 453 -6.19 10.41 0.08
N GLN A 454 -7.11 9.46 0.20
CA GLN A 454 -8.19 9.51 1.20
C GLN A 454 -7.61 9.53 2.62
N ALA A 455 -6.66 8.67 2.93
CA ALA A 455 -5.99 8.63 4.23
C ALA A 455 -5.29 9.96 4.55
N ARG A 456 -4.50 10.50 3.62
CA ARG A 456 -3.85 11.81 3.80
C ARG A 456 -4.85 12.95 4.00
N PHE A 457 -5.97 12.92 3.30
CA PHE A 457 -7.02 13.92 3.48
C PHE A 457 -7.70 13.80 4.85
N GLN A 458 -7.97 12.61 5.34
CA GLN A 458 -8.51 12.39 6.68
C GLN A 458 -7.56 12.91 7.78
N ILE A 459 -6.24 12.68 7.62
CA ILE A 459 -5.25 13.22 8.56
C ILE A 459 -5.27 14.76 8.54
N LEU A 460 -5.41 15.37 7.36
CA LEU A 460 -5.60 16.83 7.25
C LEU A 460 -6.86 17.30 7.98
N LEU A 461 -7.98 16.58 7.88
CA LEU A 461 -9.21 16.93 8.62
C LEU A 461 -8.99 16.84 10.14
N LEU A 462 -8.27 15.83 10.63
CA LEU A 462 -7.89 15.74 12.05
C LEU A 462 -7.03 16.93 12.49
N GLU A 463 -6.05 17.33 11.69
CA GLU A 463 -5.21 18.50 11.95
C GLU A 463 -6.06 19.78 12.10
N LEU A 464 -7.06 19.94 11.25
CA LEU A 464 -7.91 21.14 11.21
C LEU A 464 -9.01 21.16 12.29
N SER A 465 -9.34 20.00 12.85
CA SER A 465 -10.42 19.86 13.85
C SER A 465 -10.02 20.28 15.26
N GLY A 466 -8.74 20.58 15.52
CA GLY A 466 -8.28 20.99 16.86
C GLY A 466 -8.44 19.88 17.89
N THR A 467 -8.23 18.64 17.50
CA THR A 467 -8.35 17.46 18.34
C THR A 467 -7.24 17.42 19.40
N THR A 468 -7.55 16.97 20.62
CA THR A 468 -6.60 16.81 21.70
C THR A 468 -6.32 15.35 22.06
N ALA A 469 -7.11 14.44 21.50
CA ALA A 469 -6.90 13.00 21.56
C ALA A 469 -7.15 12.37 20.19
N LEU A 470 -6.15 11.69 19.66
CA LEU A 470 -6.23 10.99 18.39
C LEU A 470 -6.57 9.51 18.62
N LEU A 471 -7.63 9.05 17.97
CA LEU A 471 -8.08 7.67 17.95
C LEU A 471 -7.86 7.14 16.52
N LEU A 472 -6.78 6.40 16.31
CA LEU A 472 -6.30 6.02 14.98
C LEU A 472 -6.53 4.52 14.75
N ASP A 473 -7.34 4.17 13.75
CA ASP A 473 -7.62 2.78 13.38
C ASP A 473 -6.88 2.42 12.09
N GLU A 474 -5.77 1.68 12.21
CA GLU A 474 -4.84 1.29 11.14
C GLU A 474 -4.40 2.50 10.26
N PRO A 475 -3.82 3.55 10.85
CA PRO A 475 -3.57 4.80 10.14
C PRO A 475 -2.48 4.70 9.06
N THR A 476 -1.66 3.66 9.09
CA THR A 476 -0.60 3.41 8.10
C THR A 476 -1.09 2.56 6.93
N ASP A 477 -2.25 1.90 7.04
CA ASP A 477 -2.83 1.17 5.93
C ASP A 477 -3.10 2.11 4.75
N ASN A 478 -2.76 1.67 3.55
CA ASN A 478 -2.87 2.44 2.30
C ASN A 478 -1.94 3.68 2.19
N LEU A 479 -1.12 4.00 3.19
CA LEU A 479 -0.09 5.02 3.05
C LEU A 479 1.15 4.43 2.37
N ASP A 480 1.77 5.20 1.48
CA ASP A 480 3.11 4.89 1.00
C ASP A 480 4.17 5.17 2.08
N LEU A 481 5.39 4.71 1.86
CA LEU A 481 6.47 4.80 2.86
C LEU A 481 6.69 6.23 3.34
N GLU A 482 6.71 7.20 2.44
CA GLU A 482 6.96 8.62 2.76
C GLU A 482 5.79 9.23 3.53
N SER A 483 4.54 8.88 3.17
CA SER A 483 3.35 9.32 3.92
C SER A 483 3.28 8.72 5.33
N ALA A 484 3.68 7.46 5.49
CA ALA A 484 3.72 6.81 6.80
C ALA A 484 4.81 7.40 7.71
N GLU A 485 5.97 7.75 7.16
CA GLU A 485 7.03 8.46 7.87
C GLU A 485 6.59 9.87 8.29
N ALA A 486 5.97 10.63 7.39
CA ALA A 486 5.43 11.96 7.70
C ALA A 486 4.33 11.91 8.79
N LEU A 487 3.48 10.87 8.79
CA LEU A 487 2.52 10.65 9.88
C LEU A 487 3.24 10.38 11.20
N GLN A 488 4.25 9.53 11.21
CA GLN A 488 5.02 9.21 12.41
C GLN A 488 5.69 10.47 12.99
N GLU A 489 6.35 11.27 12.15
CA GLU A 489 6.94 12.57 12.55
C GLU A 489 5.87 13.54 13.09
N GLY A 490 4.71 13.62 12.42
CA GLY A 490 3.59 14.44 12.87
C GLY A 490 3.04 14.01 14.23
N LEU A 491 3.00 12.71 14.51
CA LEU A 491 2.58 12.17 15.80
C LEU A 491 3.64 12.38 16.88
N GLU A 492 4.94 12.34 16.55
CA GLU A 492 6.02 12.67 17.47
C GLU A 492 5.97 14.13 17.95
N ALA A 493 5.53 15.02 17.06
CA ALA A 493 5.35 16.44 17.38
C ALA A 493 4.00 16.75 18.07
N PHE A 494 3.06 15.80 18.10
CA PHE A 494 1.74 16.00 18.68
C PHE A 494 1.80 15.96 20.22
N ASP A 495 1.40 17.03 20.87
CA ASP A 495 1.40 17.20 22.33
C ASP A 495 0.09 16.80 23.02
N GLY A 496 -0.75 15.99 22.35
CA GLY A 496 -1.97 15.39 22.89
C GLY A 496 -1.83 13.89 23.17
N THR A 497 -2.95 13.25 23.46
CA THR A 497 -3.01 11.80 23.72
C THR A 497 -3.25 11.03 22.42
N VAL A 498 -2.58 9.90 22.21
CA VAL A 498 -2.74 9.05 21.03
C VAL A 498 -3.12 7.63 21.44
N LEU A 499 -4.21 7.12 20.91
CA LEU A 499 -4.56 5.71 20.94
C LEU A 499 -4.61 5.21 19.49
N ALA A 500 -3.75 4.25 19.16
CA ALA A 500 -3.72 3.70 17.81
C ALA A 500 -3.87 2.17 17.80
N VAL A 501 -4.80 1.68 17.02
CA VAL A 501 -4.83 0.28 16.59
C VAL A 501 -3.88 0.16 15.41
N THR A 502 -2.97 -0.80 15.44
CA THR A 502 -2.07 -1.02 14.31
C THR A 502 -1.58 -2.46 14.21
N HIS A 503 -1.37 -2.90 12.98
CA HIS A 503 -0.64 -4.11 12.59
C HIS A 503 0.72 -3.78 11.96
N ASP A 504 1.08 -2.51 11.88
CA ASP A 504 2.42 -2.06 11.46
C ASP A 504 3.38 -2.15 12.66
N ARG A 505 4.26 -3.15 12.61
CA ARG A 505 5.26 -3.39 13.67
C ARG A 505 6.30 -2.29 13.77
N TRP A 506 6.57 -1.60 12.67
CA TRP A 506 7.50 -0.48 12.67
C TRP A 506 6.88 0.75 13.33
N PHE A 507 5.64 1.07 12.96
CA PHE A 507 4.86 2.14 13.54
C PHE A 507 4.63 1.92 15.06
N ALA A 508 4.35 0.70 15.47
CA ALA A 508 4.14 0.36 16.88
C ALA A 508 5.35 0.69 17.77
N ARG A 509 6.58 0.71 17.23
CA ARG A 509 7.79 1.07 18.00
C ARG A 509 7.82 2.54 18.44
N SER A 510 7.01 3.42 17.88
CA SER A 510 6.89 4.83 18.27
C SER A 510 5.95 5.07 19.45
N PHE A 511 5.39 4.02 20.04
CA PHE A 511 4.47 4.08 21.17
C PHE A 511 5.15 3.68 22.47
N ASP A 512 4.70 4.30 23.58
CA ASP A 512 5.30 4.12 24.90
C ASP A 512 4.62 3.02 25.71
N ARG A 513 3.37 2.68 25.37
CA ARG A 513 2.52 1.77 26.13
C ARG A 513 1.69 0.88 25.19
N PHE A 514 1.53 -0.38 25.57
CA PHE A 514 0.87 -1.38 24.72
C PHE A 514 -0.26 -2.05 25.48
N VAL A 515 -1.44 -2.09 24.85
CA VAL A 515 -2.63 -2.77 25.33
C VAL A 515 -2.99 -3.87 24.35
N VAL A 516 -2.91 -5.12 24.78
CA VAL A 516 -3.16 -6.29 23.93
C VAL A 516 -4.57 -6.81 24.18
N PHE A 517 -5.36 -6.85 23.11
CA PHE A 517 -6.67 -7.48 23.07
C PHE A 517 -6.50 -8.94 22.63
N GLY A 518 -6.42 -9.83 23.63
CA GLY A 518 -6.16 -11.25 23.41
C GLY A 518 -7.31 -11.96 22.68
N ALA A 519 -6.98 -13.02 21.96
CA ALA A 519 -7.97 -13.89 21.31
C ALA A 519 -8.91 -14.60 22.31
N ASP A 520 -8.48 -14.71 23.58
CA ASP A 520 -9.26 -15.22 24.71
C ASP A 520 -10.26 -14.18 25.30
N GLY A 521 -10.33 -13.00 24.68
CA GLY A 521 -11.14 -11.87 25.10
C GLY A 521 -10.58 -11.13 26.33
N VAL A 522 -9.37 -11.42 26.78
CA VAL A 522 -8.75 -10.71 27.92
C VAL A 522 -7.88 -9.57 27.41
N VAL A 523 -8.07 -8.39 28.00
CA VAL A 523 -7.25 -7.21 27.74
C VAL A 523 -6.09 -7.18 28.75
N ARG A 524 -4.86 -6.99 28.25
CA ARG A 524 -3.63 -6.97 29.05
C ARG A 524 -2.76 -5.80 28.67
N GLU A 525 -2.17 -5.15 29.65
CA GLU A 525 -1.08 -4.20 29.43
C GLU A 525 0.25 -4.94 29.39
N VAL A 526 1.12 -4.56 28.47
CA VAL A 526 2.45 -5.14 28.29
C VAL A 526 3.49 -4.04 28.07
N PRO A 527 4.74 -4.22 28.53
CA PRO A 527 5.79 -3.21 28.39
C PRO A 527 6.38 -3.11 26.98
N GLU A 528 6.21 -4.15 26.18
CA GLU A 528 6.73 -4.24 24.81
C GLU A 528 5.63 -4.70 23.86
N PRO A 529 5.72 -4.41 22.56
CA PRO A 529 4.71 -4.83 21.59
C PRO A 529 4.71 -6.36 21.45
N VAL A 530 3.68 -6.99 22.00
CA VAL A 530 3.43 -8.43 21.89
C VAL A 530 2.27 -8.67 20.93
N TRP A 531 2.46 -9.60 20.03
CA TRP A 531 1.47 -9.98 19.02
C TRP A 531 0.96 -11.38 19.34
N ASP A 532 -0.34 -11.47 19.63
CA ASP A 532 -1.00 -12.75 19.90
C ASP A 532 -1.03 -13.59 18.62
N GLU A 533 -0.47 -14.80 18.69
CA GLU A 533 -0.43 -15.73 17.56
C GLU A 533 -1.72 -16.56 17.45
N THR A 534 -2.57 -16.51 18.45
CA THR A 534 -3.84 -17.23 18.46
C THR A 534 -4.92 -16.45 17.69
N ARG A 535 -5.72 -17.17 16.91
CA ARG A 535 -6.88 -16.59 16.22
C ARG A 535 -8.08 -16.54 17.15
N VAL A 536 -8.88 -15.49 17.02
CA VAL A 536 -10.18 -15.40 17.71
C VAL A 536 -11.07 -16.52 17.21
N ALA A 537 -11.43 -17.46 18.10
CA ALA A 537 -12.44 -18.46 17.78
C ALA A 537 -13.79 -17.77 17.64
N ARG A 538 -14.33 -17.72 16.42
CA ARG A 538 -15.72 -17.31 16.20
C ARG A 538 -16.59 -18.55 16.31
N GLU A 539 -17.55 -18.56 17.23
CA GLU A 539 -18.67 -19.49 17.14
C GLU A 539 -19.41 -19.18 15.82
N ARG A 540 -19.40 -20.16 14.92
CA ARG A 540 -20.00 -20.09 13.57
C ARG A 540 -21.45 -20.54 13.62
#